data_16a688fe6e985255ea9f874ef05523dc
#
_entry.id   16a688fe6e985255ea9f874ef05523dc
#
_cell.length_a   1.000
_cell.length_b   1.000
_cell.length_c   1.000
_cell.angle_alpha   90.00
_cell.angle_beta   90.00
_cell.angle_gamma   90.00
#
_symmetry.space_group_name_H-M   'P 1'
#
loop_
_entity.id
_entity.type
_entity.pdbx_description
1 polymer ?
#
loop_
_entity_poly.entity_id
_entity_poly.type
_entity_poly.pdbx_seq_one_letter_code
_entity_poly.pdbx_strand_id
1 'polypeptide(L)'
;SLPQPGEAISASLTWESRMELAYATQFSVDTYEDADGMQYEAVSVADGSRFLLIPEGGKVPEDLPDSIQVLKRPVKQIYLVATATMDMFRMLGALPDIRFSGTDASGWYIPEAKEAMENGSILYAGKYSEPDYERIVSEGCGLAIENTMILHSPEVKEKLESFGIPVLVDHSSYEAHPLGRTEWIRLYGVLTGKEKEAEAAFAKQEAALQRVTEEGSDAENAGGSVKTEQTAQAEKPSAAFFYITNQGSVNVRRSSDYIPKMIELAGGRYIFGHMGDDGKRSSTVNMQMEEFYAAAKESDYLIYNSTIDGEIHSISELLAKAPVLKDFKAVQAGNVWCTTKNLYQESMSVGAMLEDIHAIFSGSQEDGTYLYKLQS
;
A
#
# COMPACT_ATOMS: atom_id res chain seq x y z
N SER A 1 -11.63 -17.09 0.93
CA SER A 1 -10.79 -17.37 2.11
C SER A 1 -9.50 -18.07 1.70
N LEU A 2 -8.48 -17.95 2.54
CA LEU A 2 -7.20 -18.62 2.31
C LEU A 2 -7.32 -20.13 2.61
N PRO A 3 -6.58 -20.98 1.87
CA PRO A 3 -6.58 -22.43 2.15
C PRO A 3 -5.92 -22.72 3.49
N GLN A 4 -6.24 -23.87 4.06
CA GLN A 4 -5.59 -24.34 5.28
C GLN A 4 -4.16 -24.82 4.98
N PRO A 5 -3.20 -24.63 5.90
CA PRO A 5 -1.87 -25.22 5.73
C PRO A 5 -1.95 -26.74 5.61
N GLY A 6 -1.18 -27.30 4.68
CA GLY A 6 -1.15 -28.72 4.44
C GLY A 6 -2.19 -29.25 3.45
N GLU A 7 -3.01 -28.39 2.87
CA GLU A 7 -4.00 -28.80 1.88
C GLU A 7 -3.35 -29.43 0.66
N ALA A 8 -3.81 -30.63 0.29
CA ALA A 8 -3.34 -31.32 -0.90
C ALA A 8 -3.91 -30.67 -2.16
N ILE A 9 -3.07 -30.41 -3.16
CA ILE A 9 -3.46 -29.85 -4.46
C ILE A 9 -3.22 -30.78 -5.63
N SER A 10 -2.35 -31.76 -5.45
CA SER A 10 -1.98 -32.77 -6.46
C SER A 10 -1.38 -33.98 -5.78
N ALA A 11 -1.60 -35.17 -6.37
CA ALA A 11 -0.96 -36.40 -5.88
C ALA A 11 0.57 -36.40 -6.09
N SER A 12 1.06 -35.59 -7.03
CA SER A 12 2.49 -35.49 -7.36
C SER A 12 3.26 -34.47 -6.50
N LEU A 13 2.56 -33.71 -5.64
CA LEU A 13 3.16 -32.65 -4.83
C LEU A 13 2.85 -32.89 -3.34
N THR A 14 3.89 -32.76 -2.52
CA THR A 14 3.79 -32.86 -1.06
C THR A 14 3.95 -31.48 -0.45
N TRP A 15 3.02 -31.08 0.41
CA TRP A 15 3.10 -29.83 1.14
C TRP A 15 4.29 -29.85 2.11
N GLU A 16 5.12 -28.81 2.09
CA GLU A 16 6.31 -28.69 2.93
C GLU A 16 6.13 -27.66 4.04
N SER A 17 5.73 -26.44 3.67
CA SER A 17 5.67 -25.33 4.62
C SER A 17 4.79 -24.20 4.10
N ARG A 18 4.40 -23.33 5.03
CA ARG A 18 3.77 -22.05 4.72
C ARG A 18 4.67 -20.92 5.15
N MET A 19 4.83 -19.91 4.29
CA MET A 19 5.54 -18.67 4.63
C MET A 19 4.89 -18.03 5.86
N GLU A 20 5.69 -17.75 6.89
CA GLU A 20 5.22 -17.00 8.04
C GLU A 20 5.12 -15.51 7.67
N LEU A 21 3.93 -14.94 7.86
CA LEU A 21 3.68 -13.52 7.63
C LEU A 21 3.54 -12.83 8.99
N ALA A 22 4.25 -11.70 9.12
CA ALA A 22 4.25 -10.95 10.38
C ALA A 22 2.98 -10.10 10.55
N TYR A 23 2.46 -9.54 9.46
CA TYR A 23 1.35 -8.59 9.49
C TYR A 23 0.28 -8.86 8.43
N ALA A 24 0.66 -9.30 7.24
CA ALA A 24 -0.28 -9.50 6.14
C ALA A 24 -1.25 -10.64 6.40
N THR A 25 -2.52 -10.43 6.03
CA THR A 25 -3.61 -11.38 6.25
C THR A 25 -4.35 -11.74 4.97
N GLN A 26 -4.04 -11.05 3.86
CA GLN A 26 -4.82 -11.17 2.62
C GLN A 26 -4.20 -12.10 1.58
N PHE A 27 -3.05 -12.69 1.88
CA PHE A 27 -2.45 -13.70 1.01
C PHE A 27 -1.74 -14.77 1.84
N SER A 28 -1.44 -15.90 1.19
CA SER A 28 -0.56 -16.93 1.74
C SER A 28 0.31 -17.52 0.63
N VAL A 29 1.47 -18.05 1.03
CA VAL A 29 2.39 -18.75 0.14
C VAL A 29 2.74 -20.09 0.77
N ASP A 30 2.42 -21.18 0.06
CA ASP A 30 2.71 -22.54 0.50
C ASP A 30 3.75 -23.16 -0.43
N THR A 31 4.76 -23.81 0.15
CA THR A 31 5.77 -24.53 -0.60
C THR A 31 5.39 -26.00 -0.68
N TYR A 32 5.45 -26.54 -1.90
CA TYR A 32 5.25 -27.96 -2.19
C TYR A 32 6.52 -28.51 -2.84
N GLU A 33 6.72 -29.81 -2.70
CA GLU A 33 7.87 -30.49 -3.29
C GLU A 33 7.39 -31.70 -4.12
N ASP A 34 7.99 -31.91 -5.30
CA ASP A 34 7.73 -33.09 -6.11
C ASP A 34 8.64 -34.26 -5.73
N ALA A 35 8.51 -35.40 -6.40
CA ALA A 35 9.29 -36.59 -6.14
C ALA A 35 10.80 -36.40 -6.41
N ASP A 36 11.17 -35.45 -7.25
CA ASP A 36 12.57 -35.12 -7.59
C ASP A 36 13.17 -34.03 -6.69
N GLY A 37 12.42 -33.56 -5.69
CA GLY A 37 12.85 -32.52 -4.79
C GLY A 37 12.71 -31.10 -5.33
N MET A 38 12.03 -30.91 -6.46
CA MET A 38 11.77 -29.56 -6.98
C MET A 38 10.70 -28.88 -6.15
N GLN A 39 10.92 -27.60 -5.85
CA GLN A 39 10.01 -26.81 -5.06
C GLN A 39 9.07 -25.98 -5.94
N TYR A 40 7.78 -26.08 -5.62
CA TYR A 40 6.68 -25.32 -6.23
C TYR A 40 6.11 -24.39 -5.18
N GLU A 41 5.75 -23.18 -5.58
CA GLU A 41 5.13 -22.23 -4.69
C GLU A 41 3.65 -22.04 -5.07
N ALA A 42 2.77 -22.18 -4.10
CA ALA A 42 1.34 -21.93 -4.28
C ALA A 42 0.99 -20.60 -3.61
N VAL A 43 0.61 -19.62 -4.41
CA VAL A 43 0.17 -18.30 -3.95
C VAL A 43 -1.35 -18.29 -3.90
N SER A 44 -1.90 -17.90 -2.76
CA SER A 44 -3.35 -17.77 -2.58
C SER A 44 -3.69 -16.37 -2.08
N VAL A 45 -4.76 -15.80 -2.60
CA VAL A 45 -5.27 -14.50 -2.21
C VAL A 45 -6.62 -14.67 -1.50
N ALA A 46 -6.94 -13.80 -0.57
CA ALA A 46 -8.15 -13.90 0.26
C ALA A 46 -9.46 -13.83 -0.54
N ASP A 47 -9.42 -13.38 -1.80
CA ASP A 47 -10.56 -13.42 -2.72
C ASP A 47 -10.87 -14.82 -3.27
N GLY A 48 -10.06 -15.81 -2.92
CA GLY A 48 -10.18 -17.20 -3.35
C GLY A 48 -9.33 -17.56 -4.56
N SER A 49 -8.66 -16.60 -5.21
CA SER A 49 -7.79 -16.91 -6.35
C SER A 49 -6.53 -17.63 -5.88
N ARG A 50 -6.06 -18.59 -6.71
CA ARG A 50 -4.91 -19.43 -6.38
C ARG A 50 -4.05 -19.62 -7.62
N PHE A 51 -2.73 -19.60 -7.39
CA PHE A 51 -1.72 -19.71 -8.46
C PHE A 51 -0.66 -20.73 -8.03
N LEU A 52 -0.34 -21.66 -8.93
CA LEU A 52 0.81 -22.55 -8.72
C LEU A 52 1.95 -22.06 -9.60
N LEU A 53 3.06 -21.73 -8.98
CA LEU A 53 4.29 -21.31 -9.66
C LEU A 53 5.13 -22.56 -9.97
N ILE A 54 5.30 -22.81 -11.25
CA ILE A 54 6.08 -23.96 -11.74
C ILE A 54 7.54 -23.51 -11.80
N PRO A 55 8.46 -24.19 -11.10
CA PRO A 55 9.87 -23.85 -11.17
C PRO A 55 10.45 -24.16 -12.55
N GLU A 56 11.58 -23.56 -12.89
CA GLU A 56 12.29 -23.85 -14.13
C GLU A 56 12.61 -25.34 -14.20
N GLY A 57 12.27 -25.98 -15.32
CA GLY A 57 12.41 -27.43 -15.48
C GLY A 57 11.32 -28.28 -14.83
N GLY A 58 10.41 -27.67 -14.09
CA GLY A 58 9.29 -28.37 -13.45
C GLY A 58 8.18 -28.72 -14.43
N LYS A 59 7.36 -29.69 -14.05
CA LYS A 59 6.18 -30.13 -14.82
C LYS A 59 4.92 -29.61 -14.16
N VAL A 60 3.93 -29.26 -14.98
CA VAL A 60 2.59 -28.93 -14.49
C VAL A 60 1.90 -30.25 -14.06
N PRO A 61 1.41 -30.38 -12.81
CA PRO A 61 0.66 -31.56 -12.40
C PRO A 61 -0.58 -31.78 -13.27
N GLU A 62 -0.80 -33.01 -13.71
CA GLU A 62 -1.96 -33.37 -14.57
C GLU A 62 -3.29 -33.31 -13.81
N ASP A 63 -3.26 -33.55 -12.51
CA ASP A 63 -4.42 -33.61 -11.63
C ASP A 63 -4.69 -32.31 -10.85
N LEU A 64 -4.08 -31.17 -11.31
CA LEU A 64 -4.29 -29.90 -10.65
C LEU A 64 -5.74 -29.42 -10.84
N PRO A 65 -6.41 -28.96 -9.76
CA PRO A 65 -7.76 -28.41 -9.88
C PRO A 65 -7.82 -27.24 -10.86
N ASP A 66 -8.88 -27.13 -11.64
CA ASP A 66 -9.07 -26.04 -12.60
C ASP A 66 -9.11 -24.65 -11.95
N SER A 67 -9.44 -24.61 -10.68
CA SER A 67 -9.45 -23.35 -9.89
C SER A 67 -8.05 -22.81 -9.58
N ILE A 68 -7.00 -23.60 -9.79
CA ILE A 68 -5.61 -23.18 -9.57
C ILE A 68 -5.00 -22.82 -10.91
N GLN A 69 -4.66 -21.55 -11.08
CA GLN A 69 -4.01 -21.05 -12.29
C GLN A 69 -2.51 -21.38 -12.25
N VAL A 70 -1.92 -21.62 -13.42
CA VAL A 70 -0.53 -22.01 -13.54
C VAL A 70 0.29 -20.81 -14.03
N LEU A 71 1.39 -20.53 -13.35
CA LEU A 71 2.36 -19.51 -13.74
C LEU A 71 3.75 -20.16 -13.81
N LYS A 72 4.53 -19.82 -14.83
CA LYS A 72 5.94 -20.21 -14.91
C LYS A 72 6.78 -19.20 -14.18
N ARG A 73 7.66 -19.66 -13.31
CA ARG A 73 8.55 -18.81 -12.52
C ARG A 73 9.93 -18.72 -13.16
N PRO A 74 10.55 -17.52 -13.23
CA PRO A 74 10.01 -16.23 -12.82
C PRO A 74 8.98 -15.69 -13.81
N VAL A 75 7.97 -14.99 -13.29
CA VAL A 75 6.91 -14.43 -14.12
C VAL A 75 7.44 -13.22 -14.90
N LYS A 76 7.18 -13.19 -16.20
CA LYS A 76 7.66 -12.15 -17.13
C LYS A 76 6.49 -11.54 -17.90
N GLN A 77 6.76 -10.47 -18.64
CA GLN A 77 5.78 -9.81 -19.50
C GLN A 77 4.51 -9.41 -18.74
N ILE A 78 4.69 -8.84 -17.55
CA ILE A 78 3.59 -8.48 -16.66
C ILE A 78 2.90 -7.20 -17.15
N TYR A 79 1.55 -7.24 -17.14
CA TYR A 79 0.70 -6.06 -17.27
C TYR A 79 0.38 -5.57 -15.85
N LEU A 80 1.03 -4.46 -15.44
CA LEU A 80 0.89 -3.92 -14.09
C LEU A 80 -0.10 -2.76 -14.11
N VAL A 81 -1.28 -2.99 -13.53
CA VAL A 81 -2.34 -1.99 -13.38
C VAL A 81 -2.38 -1.46 -11.95
N ALA A 82 -2.08 -2.31 -10.97
CA ALA A 82 -2.03 -1.92 -9.56
C ALA A 82 -0.85 -0.97 -9.30
N THR A 83 -1.11 0.34 -9.26
CA THR A 83 -0.05 1.36 -9.13
C THR A 83 0.81 1.18 -7.88
N ALA A 84 0.22 0.70 -6.79
CA ALA A 84 0.95 0.43 -5.53
C ALA A 84 2.02 -0.64 -5.67
N THR A 85 1.94 -1.52 -6.67
CA THR A 85 2.92 -2.60 -6.85
C THR A 85 4.18 -2.17 -7.58
N MET A 86 4.14 -1.06 -8.31
CA MET A 86 5.31 -0.58 -9.06
C MET A 86 6.52 -0.34 -8.16
N ASP A 87 6.32 0.28 -7.01
CA ASP A 87 7.40 0.53 -6.06
C ASP A 87 7.98 -0.77 -5.50
N MET A 88 7.15 -1.78 -5.31
CA MET A 88 7.61 -3.11 -4.88
C MET A 88 8.50 -3.75 -5.94
N PHE A 89 8.11 -3.69 -7.20
CA PHE A 89 8.93 -4.19 -8.32
C PHE A 89 10.24 -3.41 -8.44
N ARG A 90 10.20 -2.10 -8.25
CA ARG A 90 11.41 -1.27 -8.22
C ARG A 90 12.37 -1.74 -7.10
N MET A 91 11.86 -1.92 -5.90
CA MET A 91 12.67 -2.36 -4.74
C MET A 91 13.22 -3.77 -4.91
N LEU A 92 12.53 -4.63 -5.64
CA LEU A 92 13.00 -5.99 -5.96
C LEU A 92 14.06 -6.00 -7.08
N GLY A 93 14.25 -4.90 -7.79
CA GLY A 93 15.04 -4.88 -9.00
C GLY A 93 14.36 -5.65 -10.15
N ALA A 94 13.02 -5.72 -10.12
CA ALA A 94 12.21 -6.53 -11.04
C ALA A 94 11.43 -5.71 -12.07
N LEU A 95 11.76 -4.43 -12.27
CA LEU A 95 11.14 -3.62 -13.32
C LEU A 95 11.24 -4.26 -14.71
N PRO A 96 12.34 -4.95 -15.09
CA PRO A 96 12.40 -5.66 -16.38
C PRO A 96 11.35 -6.76 -16.57
N ASP A 97 10.70 -7.22 -15.51
CA ASP A 97 9.65 -8.23 -15.59
C ASP A 97 8.29 -7.61 -15.98
N ILE A 98 8.19 -6.28 -15.95
CA ILE A 98 7.00 -5.54 -16.34
C ILE A 98 7.15 -5.11 -17.80
N ARG A 99 6.18 -5.47 -18.64
CA ARG A 99 6.15 -5.04 -20.04
C ARG A 99 5.11 -3.97 -20.30
N PHE A 100 3.99 -3.97 -19.55
CA PHE A 100 2.87 -3.08 -19.78
C PHE A 100 2.46 -2.39 -18.48
N SER A 101 2.04 -1.14 -18.59
CA SER A 101 1.54 -0.35 -17.47
C SER A 101 0.11 0.10 -17.74
N GLY A 102 -0.73 0.07 -16.72
CA GLY A 102 -2.07 0.66 -16.73
C GLY A 102 -2.10 2.17 -16.51
N THR A 103 -0.93 2.76 -16.27
CA THR A 103 -0.74 4.21 -16.09
C THR A 103 0.28 4.68 -17.12
N ASP A 104 0.03 5.84 -17.77
CA ASP A 104 0.97 6.39 -18.74
C ASP A 104 2.18 7.04 -18.06
N ALA A 105 3.19 7.42 -18.86
CA ALA A 105 4.44 7.98 -18.35
C ALA A 105 4.22 9.24 -17.50
N SER A 106 3.26 10.08 -17.88
CA SER A 106 2.97 11.34 -17.17
C SER A 106 2.31 11.10 -15.80
N GLY A 107 1.70 9.93 -15.59
CA GLY A 107 1.06 9.57 -14.35
C GLY A 107 1.99 8.96 -13.31
N TRP A 108 3.25 8.68 -13.65
CA TRP A 108 4.20 8.10 -12.71
C TRP A 108 5.04 9.18 -12.02
N TYR A 109 5.10 9.11 -10.70
CA TYR A 109 6.00 9.92 -9.85
C TYR A 109 7.21 9.12 -9.37
N ILE A 110 7.29 7.84 -9.72
CA ILE A 110 8.46 6.98 -9.48
C ILE A 110 9.40 7.16 -10.66
N PRO A 111 10.60 7.78 -10.49
CA PRO A 111 11.47 8.13 -11.62
C PRO A 111 11.86 6.93 -12.50
N GLU A 112 12.16 5.79 -11.89
CA GLU A 112 12.58 4.59 -12.60
C GLU A 112 11.46 4.04 -13.49
N ALA A 113 10.21 4.10 -13.02
CA ALA A 113 9.04 3.67 -13.81
C ALA A 113 8.80 4.61 -14.98
N LYS A 114 8.91 5.92 -14.74
CA LYS A 114 8.77 6.93 -15.78
C LYS A 114 9.83 6.76 -16.85
N GLU A 115 11.08 6.57 -16.47
CA GLU A 115 12.19 6.34 -17.40
C GLU A 115 11.97 5.08 -18.23
N ALA A 116 11.53 3.98 -17.61
CA ALA A 116 11.24 2.73 -18.32
C ALA A 116 10.13 2.91 -19.36
N MET A 117 9.15 3.74 -19.09
CA MET A 117 8.11 4.07 -20.08
C MET A 117 8.62 4.97 -21.19
N GLU A 118 9.41 5.97 -20.85
CA GLU A 118 9.98 6.92 -21.82
C GLU A 118 10.95 6.23 -22.79
N ASN A 119 11.72 5.23 -22.31
CA ASN A 119 12.65 4.47 -23.16
C ASN A 119 12.01 3.29 -23.90
N GLY A 120 10.72 3.02 -23.67
CA GLY A 120 9.98 1.95 -24.35
C GLY A 120 10.12 0.57 -23.73
N SER A 121 10.80 0.42 -22.60
CA SER A 121 10.91 -0.87 -21.88
C SER A 121 9.54 -1.28 -21.33
N ILE A 122 8.76 -0.33 -20.86
CA ILE A 122 7.37 -0.52 -20.40
C ILE A 122 6.47 0.29 -21.32
N LEU A 123 5.41 -0.37 -21.83
CA LEU A 123 4.44 0.23 -22.75
C LEU A 123 3.14 0.55 -22.01
N TYR A 124 2.53 1.68 -22.31
CA TYR A 124 1.18 1.94 -21.82
C TYR A 124 0.19 1.03 -22.55
N ALA A 125 -0.61 0.27 -21.81
CA ALA A 125 -1.56 -0.69 -22.37
C ALA A 125 -2.99 -0.48 -21.88
N GLY A 126 -3.32 0.74 -21.48
CA GLY A 126 -4.68 1.10 -21.06
C GLY A 126 -4.93 0.91 -19.57
N LYS A 127 -5.88 1.69 -19.05
CA LYS A 127 -6.31 1.65 -17.65
C LYS A 127 -7.13 0.38 -17.37
N TYR A 128 -7.41 0.12 -16.09
CA TYR A 128 -8.10 -1.09 -15.65
C TYR A 128 -9.42 -1.36 -16.39
N SER A 129 -10.17 -0.31 -16.74
CA SER A 129 -11.49 -0.44 -17.38
C SER A 129 -11.44 -0.51 -18.91
N GLU A 130 -10.29 -0.19 -19.51
CA GLU A 130 -10.14 -0.13 -20.98
C GLU A 130 -8.73 -0.61 -21.39
N PRO A 131 -8.38 -1.89 -21.16
CA PRO A 131 -7.08 -2.41 -21.60
C PRO A 131 -6.94 -2.43 -23.10
N ASP A 132 -5.73 -2.23 -23.61
CA ASP A 132 -5.38 -2.47 -25.01
C ASP A 132 -5.14 -3.97 -25.21
N TYR A 133 -6.20 -4.72 -25.36
CA TYR A 133 -6.16 -6.19 -25.47
C TYR A 133 -5.29 -6.66 -26.64
N GLU A 134 -5.33 -5.98 -27.76
CA GLU A 134 -4.54 -6.34 -28.92
C GLU A 134 -3.05 -6.31 -28.60
N ARG A 135 -2.58 -5.22 -28.01
CA ARG A 135 -1.17 -5.06 -27.59
C ARG A 135 -0.75 -6.09 -26.55
N ILE A 136 -1.58 -6.27 -25.53
CA ILE A 136 -1.31 -7.18 -24.42
C ILE A 136 -1.18 -8.63 -24.93
N VAL A 137 -2.09 -9.05 -25.79
CA VAL A 137 -2.11 -10.42 -26.35
C VAL A 137 -0.98 -10.61 -27.35
N SER A 138 -0.78 -9.66 -28.29
CA SER A 138 0.22 -9.80 -29.35
C SER A 138 1.65 -9.84 -28.81
N GLU A 139 1.92 -9.19 -27.69
CA GLU A 139 3.24 -9.19 -27.07
C GLU A 139 3.41 -10.26 -25.99
N GLY A 140 2.42 -11.14 -25.80
CA GLY A 140 2.54 -12.31 -24.93
C GLY A 140 2.54 -12.02 -23.45
N CYS A 141 1.57 -11.25 -22.96
CA CYS A 141 1.40 -11.00 -21.54
C CYS A 141 1.33 -12.29 -20.72
N GLY A 142 2.14 -12.39 -19.66
CA GLY A 142 2.21 -13.56 -18.80
C GLY A 142 1.34 -13.50 -17.54
N LEU A 143 1.00 -12.31 -17.10
CA LEU A 143 0.21 -12.08 -15.90
C LEU A 143 -0.28 -10.63 -15.89
N ALA A 144 -1.56 -10.42 -15.53
CA ALA A 144 -2.07 -9.10 -15.21
C ALA A 144 -2.13 -8.95 -13.69
N ILE A 145 -1.55 -7.87 -13.16
CA ILE A 145 -1.67 -7.51 -11.74
C ILE A 145 -2.60 -6.32 -11.65
N GLU A 146 -3.83 -6.59 -11.20
CA GLU A 146 -4.89 -5.60 -11.06
C GLU A 146 -5.03 -5.14 -9.61
N ASN A 147 -5.65 -3.99 -9.40
CA ASN A 147 -6.09 -3.56 -8.08
C ASN A 147 -7.60 -3.84 -7.91
N THR A 148 -8.13 -3.52 -6.73
CA THR A 148 -9.53 -3.78 -6.42
C THR A 148 -10.52 -2.95 -7.25
N MET A 149 -10.08 -1.96 -8.00
CA MET A 149 -10.93 -1.23 -8.95
C MET A 149 -11.47 -2.14 -10.04
N ILE A 150 -10.79 -3.25 -10.34
CA ILE A 150 -11.25 -4.24 -11.32
C ILE A 150 -12.59 -4.86 -10.93
N LEU A 151 -12.95 -4.83 -9.65
CA LEU A 151 -14.24 -5.33 -9.17
C LEU A 151 -15.42 -4.51 -9.69
N HIS A 152 -15.18 -3.29 -10.16
CA HIS A 152 -16.17 -2.45 -10.85
C HIS A 152 -16.29 -2.75 -12.34
N SER A 153 -15.38 -3.54 -12.89
CA SER A 153 -15.34 -3.93 -14.29
C SER A 153 -15.01 -5.43 -14.42
N PRO A 154 -15.86 -6.31 -13.84
CA PRO A 154 -15.57 -7.75 -13.82
C PRO A 154 -15.42 -8.35 -15.21
N GLU A 155 -16.08 -7.78 -16.23
CA GLU A 155 -15.98 -8.20 -17.62
C GLU A 155 -14.55 -8.08 -18.17
N VAL A 156 -13.75 -7.12 -17.66
CA VAL A 156 -12.35 -6.95 -18.07
C VAL A 156 -11.51 -8.13 -17.58
N LYS A 157 -11.68 -8.52 -16.32
CA LYS A 157 -10.98 -9.69 -15.75
C LYS A 157 -11.33 -10.96 -16.53
N GLU A 158 -12.62 -11.18 -16.78
CA GLU A 158 -13.10 -12.33 -17.56
C GLU A 158 -12.50 -12.35 -18.97
N LYS A 159 -12.43 -11.19 -19.61
CA LYS A 159 -11.88 -11.08 -20.97
C LYS A 159 -10.37 -11.37 -21.00
N LEU A 160 -9.60 -10.85 -20.04
CA LEU A 160 -8.18 -11.16 -19.93
C LEU A 160 -7.98 -12.67 -19.74
N GLU A 161 -8.73 -13.28 -18.84
CA GLU A 161 -8.65 -14.72 -18.59
C GLU A 161 -9.08 -15.55 -19.82
N SER A 162 -10.05 -15.06 -20.60
CA SER A 162 -10.45 -15.72 -21.84
C SER A 162 -9.33 -15.76 -22.89
N PHE A 163 -8.40 -14.82 -22.83
CA PHE A 163 -7.19 -14.80 -23.67
C PHE A 163 -6.05 -15.65 -23.09
N GLY A 164 -6.29 -16.37 -21.99
CA GLY A 164 -5.26 -17.16 -21.31
C GLY A 164 -4.30 -16.35 -20.45
N ILE A 165 -4.67 -15.12 -20.08
CA ILE A 165 -3.86 -14.26 -19.23
C ILE A 165 -4.37 -14.38 -17.79
N PRO A 166 -3.59 -14.99 -16.88
CA PRO A 166 -3.97 -15.03 -15.47
C PRO A 166 -4.06 -13.62 -14.89
N VAL A 167 -5.01 -13.40 -13.97
CA VAL A 167 -5.22 -12.12 -13.31
C VAL A 167 -5.07 -12.30 -11.82
N LEU A 168 -4.10 -11.62 -11.24
CA LEU A 168 -3.90 -11.51 -9.80
C LEU A 168 -4.39 -10.14 -9.35
N VAL A 169 -5.35 -10.11 -8.43
CA VAL A 169 -5.86 -8.86 -7.87
C VAL A 169 -5.10 -8.57 -6.57
N ASP A 170 -4.38 -7.45 -6.54
CA ASP A 170 -3.68 -6.99 -5.35
C ASP A 170 -4.69 -6.50 -4.31
N HIS A 171 -4.71 -7.13 -3.14
CA HIS A 171 -5.56 -6.75 -2.01
C HIS A 171 -4.77 -6.12 -0.86
N SER A 172 -3.59 -5.58 -1.13
CA SER A 172 -2.77 -4.92 -0.10
C SER A 172 -3.51 -3.77 0.58
N SER A 173 -4.42 -3.10 -0.14
CA SER A 173 -5.25 -2.04 0.43
C SER A 173 -6.24 -2.52 1.49
N TYR A 174 -6.51 -3.83 1.56
CA TYR A 174 -7.38 -4.42 2.58
C TYR A 174 -6.62 -4.83 3.84
N GLU A 175 -5.30 -4.70 3.85
CA GLU A 175 -4.52 -4.97 5.04
C GLU A 175 -4.76 -3.88 6.09
N ALA A 176 -5.13 -4.29 7.29
CA ALA A 176 -5.43 -3.36 8.38
C ALA A 176 -4.17 -2.69 8.94
N HIS A 177 -3.06 -3.43 8.98
CA HIS A 177 -1.80 -2.92 9.50
C HIS A 177 -0.96 -2.33 8.35
N PRO A 178 -0.36 -1.14 8.53
CA PRO A 178 0.47 -0.52 7.47
C PRO A 178 1.60 -1.43 6.99
N LEU A 179 2.25 -2.17 7.88
CA LEU A 179 3.30 -3.11 7.50
C LEU A 179 2.75 -4.33 6.75
N GLY A 180 1.48 -4.70 6.97
CA GLY A 180 0.81 -5.74 6.18
C GLY A 180 0.74 -5.36 4.71
N ARG A 181 0.54 -4.10 4.41
CA ARG A 181 0.53 -3.58 3.03
C ARG A 181 1.90 -3.76 2.38
N THR A 182 2.98 -3.42 3.09
CA THR A 182 4.35 -3.55 2.57
C THR A 182 4.82 -5.00 2.52
N GLU A 183 4.25 -5.87 3.32
CA GLU A 183 4.58 -7.30 3.33
C GLU A 183 4.17 -8.01 2.04
N TRP A 184 3.28 -7.42 1.25
CA TRP A 184 2.94 -7.92 -0.07
C TRP A 184 4.15 -7.99 -1.01
N ILE A 185 5.22 -7.25 -0.75
CA ILE A 185 6.46 -7.38 -1.51
C ILE A 185 7.01 -8.81 -1.46
N ARG A 186 6.74 -9.55 -0.37
CA ARG A 186 7.17 -10.94 -0.24
C ARG A 186 6.44 -11.85 -1.23
N LEU A 187 5.17 -11.58 -1.53
CA LEU A 187 4.44 -12.27 -2.59
C LEU A 187 5.10 -12.00 -3.96
N TYR A 188 5.37 -10.74 -4.26
CA TYR A 188 5.99 -10.37 -5.54
C TYR A 188 7.43 -10.86 -5.64
N GLY A 189 8.13 -10.99 -4.54
CA GLY A 189 9.44 -11.64 -4.48
C GLY A 189 9.36 -13.10 -4.94
N VAL A 190 8.33 -13.83 -4.51
CA VAL A 190 8.10 -15.21 -4.93
C VAL A 190 7.80 -15.29 -6.43
N LEU A 191 6.93 -14.41 -6.95
CA LEU A 191 6.59 -14.37 -8.38
C LEU A 191 7.80 -14.13 -9.28
N THR A 192 8.72 -13.28 -8.83
CA THR A 192 9.85 -12.82 -9.64
C THR A 192 11.15 -13.54 -9.36
N GLY A 193 11.18 -14.46 -8.38
CA GLY A 193 12.41 -15.12 -7.94
C GLY A 193 13.36 -14.21 -7.16
N LYS A 194 12.82 -13.19 -6.50
CA LYS A 194 13.56 -12.16 -5.76
C LYS A 194 13.24 -12.18 -4.26
N GLU A 195 13.17 -13.38 -3.68
CA GLU A 195 12.79 -13.55 -2.28
C GLU A 195 13.76 -12.85 -1.32
N LYS A 196 15.06 -12.87 -1.60
CA LYS A 196 16.07 -12.22 -0.74
C LYS A 196 15.89 -10.71 -0.73
N GLU A 197 15.67 -10.12 -1.89
CA GLU A 197 15.42 -8.69 -2.03
C GLU A 197 14.14 -8.28 -1.31
N ALA A 198 13.10 -9.12 -1.40
CA ALA A 198 11.83 -8.89 -0.70
C ALA A 198 12.01 -8.92 0.81
N GLU A 199 12.73 -9.92 1.34
CA GLU A 199 13.02 -10.03 2.77
C GLU A 199 13.78 -8.81 3.29
N ALA A 200 14.80 -8.36 2.54
CA ALA A 200 15.60 -7.19 2.91
C ALA A 200 14.76 -5.91 2.91
N ALA A 201 13.91 -5.72 1.91
CA ALA A 201 13.05 -4.54 1.81
C ALA A 201 12.00 -4.52 2.94
N PHE A 202 11.39 -5.66 3.24
CA PHE A 202 10.42 -5.75 4.33
C PHE A 202 11.09 -5.56 5.70
N ALA A 203 12.27 -6.14 5.92
CA ALA A 203 13.02 -5.97 7.17
C ALA A 203 13.32 -4.51 7.48
N LYS A 204 13.55 -3.67 6.48
CA LYS A 204 13.74 -2.23 6.66
C LYS A 204 12.47 -1.55 7.20
N GLN A 205 11.30 -1.99 6.75
CA GLN A 205 10.02 -1.48 7.25
C GLN A 205 9.81 -1.86 8.72
N GLU A 206 10.09 -3.11 9.06
CA GLU A 206 10.00 -3.57 10.46
C GLU A 206 10.99 -2.82 11.37
N ALA A 207 12.22 -2.60 10.91
CA ALA A 207 13.22 -1.86 11.67
C ALA A 207 12.80 -0.41 11.93
N ALA A 208 12.18 0.25 10.96
CA ALA A 208 11.66 1.61 11.12
C ALA A 208 10.54 1.65 12.17
N LEU A 209 9.60 0.72 12.14
CA LEU A 209 8.54 0.61 13.13
C LEU A 209 9.13 0.37 14.53
N GLN A 210 10.10 -0.52 14.64
CA GLN A 210 10.74 -0.83 15.92
C GLN A 210 11.42 0.39 16.51
N ARG A 211 12.18 1.17 15.72
CA ARG A 211 12.81 2.41 16.19
C ARG A 211 11.79 3.40 16.72
N VAL A 212 10.72 3.63 15.97
CA VAL A 212 9.64 4.56 16.36
C VAL A 212 8.97 4.12 17.65
N THR A 213 8.70 2.83 17.80
CA THR A 213 8.05 2.26 18.99
C THR A 213 8.98 2.31 20.22
N GLU A 214 10.26 2.00 20.07
CA GLU A 214 11.24 2.05 21.15
C GLU A 214 11.45 3.48 21.67
N GLU A 215 11.62 4.44 20.77
CA GLU A 215 11.75 5.87 21.13
C GLU A 215 10.51 6.37 21.87
N GLY A 216 9.30 5.95 21.43
CA GLY A 216 8.06 6.29 22.10
C GLY A 216 7.98 5.70 23.51
N SER A 217 8.38 4.44 23.70
CA SER A 217 8.41 3.76 25.01
C SER A 217 9.40 4.41 25.97
N ASP A 218 10.59 4.79 25.49
CA ASP A 218 11.60 5.45 26.29
C ASP A 218 11.12 6.83 26.78
N ALA A 219 10.42 7.57 25.93
CA ALA A 219 9.84 8.87 26.30
C ALA A 219 8.72 8.71 27.37
N GLU A 220 7.87 7.70 27.25
CA GLU A 220 6.82 7.41 28.23
C GLU A 220 7.42 6.96 29.58
N ASN A 221 8.45 6.13 29.57
CA ASN A 221 9.13 5.66 30.77
C ASN A 221 9.90 6.77 31.49
N ALA A 222 10.40 7.75 30.78
CA ALA A 222 11.09 8.91 31.38
C ALA A 222 10.16 9.82 32.19
N GLY A 223 8.85 9.76 31.96
CA GLY A 223 7.84 10.57 32.65
C GLY A 223 7.46 10.10 34.06
N GLY A 224 7.87 8.93 34.52
CA GLY A 224 7.87 8.51 35.94
C GLY A 224 6.54 8.36 36.68
N SER A 225 5.39 8.49 36.04
CA SER A 225 4.06 8.30 36.67
C SER A 225 3.21 7.27 35.93
N VAL A 226 2.52 6.41 36.72
CA VAL A 226 1.53 5.49 36.16
C VAL A 226 0.32 6.31 35.71
N LYS A 227 0.11 6.41 34.39
CA LYS A 227 -1.04 7.11 33.80
C LYS A 227 -2.13 6.11 33.45
N THR A 228 -3.41 6.54 33.61
CA THR A 228 -4.52 5.76 33.07
C THR A 228 -4.48 5.81 31.54
N GLU A 229 -5.05 4.80 30.88
CA GLU A 229 -5.13 4.75 29.40
C GLU A 229 -5.76 6.02 28.82
N GLN A 230 -6.82 6.53 29.43
CA GLN A 230 -7.48 7.76 28.99
C GLN A 230 -6.61 9.00 29.15
N THR A 231 -5.84 9.10 30.24
CA THR A 231 -4.92 10.23 30.49
C THR A 231 -3.75 10.17 29.52
N ALA A 232 -3.18 8.99 29.29
CA ALA A 232 -2.11 8.79 28.33
C ALA A 232 -2.56 9.15 26.89
N GLN A 233 -3.78 8.79 26.52
CA GLN A 233 -4.34 9.10 25.20
C GLN A 233 -4.57 10.60 25.02
N ALA A 234 -5.05 11.30 26.05
CA ALA A 234 -5.30 12.73 26.00
C ALA A 234 -4.01 13.58 25.91
N GLU A 235 -2.88 13.04 26.33
CA GLU A 235 -1.58 13.73 26.29
C GLU A 235 -0.80 13.50 24.99
N LYS A 236 -1.25 12.58 24.13
CA LYS A 236 -0.61 12.34 22.84
C LYS A 236 -0.87 13.50 21.89
N PRO A 237 0.12 13.88 21.06
CA PRO A 237 -0.11 14.88 20.02
C PRO A 237 -1.28 14.45 19.13
N SER A 238 -2.18 15.39 18.87
CA SER A 238 -3.33 15.14 18.00
C SER A 238 -3.06 15.63 16.59
N ALA A 239 -3.57 14.91 15.60
CA ALA A 239 -3.38 15.23 14.20
C ALA A 239 -4.65 14.98 13.38
N ALA A 240 -4.88 15.84 12.39
CA ALA A 240 -5.84 15.63 11.31
C ALA A 240 -5.06 15.35 10.02
N PHE A 241 -5.60 14.45 9.22
CA PHE A 241 -5.10 14.14 7.87
C PHE A 241 -6.25 14.34 6.89
N PHE A 242 -6.11 15.31 5.97
CA PHE A 242 -7.26 15.79 5.19
C PHE A 242 -6.84 16.45 3.89
N TYR A 243 -7.79 16.62 2.98
CA TYR A 243 -7.68 17.60 1.92
C TYR A 243 -9.03 18.31 1.71
N ILE A 244 -9.01 19.47 1.06
CA ILE A 244 -10.21 20.27 0.79
C ILE A 244 -10.62 20.02 -0.64
N THR A 245 -11.87 19.61 -0.86
CA THR A 245 -12.42 19.34 -2.18
C THR A 245 -12.72 20.64 -2.93
N ASN A 246 -12.89 20.53 -4.25
CA ASN A 246 -13.26 21.68 -5.08
C ASN A 246 -14.61 22.30 -4.70
N GLN A 247 -15.43 21.57 -3.95
CA GLN A 247 -16.74 22.02 -3.48
C GLN A 247 -16.69 22.61 -2.07
N GLY A 248 -15.49 22.70 -1.49
CA GLY A 248 -15.31 23.25 -0.15
C GLY A 248 -15.60 22.30 1.00
N SER A 249 -15.89 21.03 0.72
CA SER A 249 -15.97 19.99 1.75
C SER A 249 -14.58 19.50 2.14
N VAL A 250 -14.50 18.76 3.24
CA VAL A 250 -13.22 18.24 3.73
C VAL A 250 -13.24 16.71 3.66
N ASN A 251 -12.25 16.15 3.00
CA ASN A 251 -12.07 14.70 2.95
C ASN A 251 -11.12 14.27 4.07
N VAL A 252 -11.57 13.34 4.89
CA VAL A 252 -10.78 12.78 5.97
C VAL A 252 -10.75 11.26 5.87
N ARG A 253 -9.77 10.63 6.53
CA ARG A 253 -9.65 9.17 6.56
C ARG A 253 -10.53 8.58 7.65
N ARG A 254 -11.13 7.42 7.36
CA ARG A 254 -11.80 6.62 8.38
C ARG A 254 -10.77 5.96 9.28
N SER A 255 -11.12 5.65 10.52
CA SER A 255 -10.22 5.00 11.48
C SER A 255 -9.72 3.62 11.00
N SER A 256 -10.46 2.98 10.11
CA SER A 256 -10.06 1.69 9.50
C SER A 256 -8.96 1.81 8.43
N ASP A 257 -8.67 3.02 7.96
CA ASP A 257 -7.60 3.26 6.99
C ASP A 257 -6.22 3.12 7.65
N TYR A 258 -5.21 2.83 6.85
CA TYR A 258 -3.84 2.64 7.35
C TYR A 258 -3.18 3.94 7.84
N ILE A 259 -3.59 5.11 7.34
CA ILE A 259 -3.03 6.41 7.77
C ILE A 259 -3.30 6.69 9.25
N PRO A 260 -4.54 6.58 9.76
CA PRO A 260 -4.79 6.69 11.20
C PRO A 260 -3.95 5.73 12.03
N LYS A 261 -3.76 4.50 11.55
CA LYS A 261 -2.91 3.52 12.24
C LYS A 261 -1.46 3.97 12.28
N MET A 262 -0.95 4.57 11.22
CA MET A 262 0.41 5.14 11.19
C MET A 262 0.56 6.27 12.20
N ILE A 263 -0.42 7.15 12.31
CA ILE A 263 -0.43 8.24 13.30
C ILE A 263 -0.34 7.68 14.73
N GLU A 264 -1.13 6.65 15.03
CA GLU A 264 -1.07 5.97 16.33
C GLU A 264 0.30 5.33 16.58
N LEU A 265 0.81 4.57 15.63
CA LEU A 265 2.10 3.90 15.74
C LEU A 265 3.26 4.91 15.91
N ALA A 266 3.13 6.09 15.32
CA ALA A 266 4.10 7.16 15.43
C ALA A 266 4.01 7.95 16.75
N GLY A 267 3.08 7.60 17.62
CA GLY A 267 2.94 8.19 18.95
C GLY A 267 1.90 9.29 19.08
N GLY A 268 1.03 9.45 18.08
CA GLY A 268 -0.02 10.47 18.08
C GLY A 268 -1.43 9.92 18.22
N ARG A 269 -2.38 10.83 18.13
CA ARG A 269 -3.81 10.53 18.17
C ARG A 269 -4.48 11.16 16.95
N TYR A 270 -5.14 10.34 16.16
CA TYR A 270 -5.92 10.82 15.02
C TYR A 270 -7.27 11.34 15.53
N ILE A 271 -7.61 12.58 15.21
CA ILE A 271 -8.81 13.23 15.79
C ILE A 271 -10.13 12.66 15.30
N PHE A 272 -10.14 11.99 14.14
CA PHE A 272 -11.34 11.34 13.60
C PHE A 272 -11.35 9.82 13.86
N GLY A 273 -10.68 9.37 14.90
CA GLY A 273 -10.59 7.96 15.26
C GLY A 273 -11.94 7.30 15.61
N HIS A 274 -12.97 8.09 15.89
CA HIS A 274 -14.33 7.62 16.14
C HIS A 274 -15.14 7.36 14.86
N MET A 275 -14.67 7.78 13.69
CA MET A 275 -15.36 7.69 12.41
C MET A 275 -14.97 6.42 11.69
N GLY A 276 -15.42 5.27 12.12
CA GLY A 276 -14.81 4.22 11.43
C GLY A 276 -15.54 2.96 11.18
N ASP A 277 -16.47 2.59 11.98
CA ASP A 277 -16.92 1.22 11.95
C ASP A 277 -18.42 1.10 11.62
N ASP A 278 -18.79 1.65 10.46
CA ASP A 278 -20.15 1.55 9.94
C ASP A 278 -20.31 0.41 8.92
N GLY A 279 -19.31 -0.49 8.81
CA GLY A 279 -19.28 -1.60 7.85
C GLY A 279 -19.01 -1.19 6.40
N LYS A 280 -18.77 0.09 6.13
CA LYS A 280 -18.44 0.57 4.80
C LYS A 280 -16.96 0.34 4.50
N ARG A 281 -16.67 -0.14 3.29
CA ARG A 281 -15.29 -0.39 2.83
C ARG A 281 -14.55 0.87 2.38
N SER A 282 -15.23 2.01 2.29
CA SER A 282 -14.60 3.28 1.93
C SER A 282 -13.58 3.68 3.00
N SER A 283 -12.37 4.02 2.58
CA SER A 283 -11.30 4.49 3.45
C SER A 283 -11.45 5.96 3.84
N THR A 284 -12.34 6.70 3.18
CA THR A 284 -12.50 8.14 3.36
C THR A 284 -13.96 8.55 3.56
N VAL A 285 -14.11 9.74 4.12
CA VAL A 285 -15.41 10.41 4.30
C VAL A 285 -15.27 11.89 3.94
N ASN A 286 -16.25 12.43 3.23
CA ASN A 286 -16.38 13.88 3.03
C ASN A 286 -17.30 14.45 4.11
N MET A 287 -16.85 15.53 4.75
CA MET A 287 -17.64 16.24 5.76
C MET A 287 -17.74 17.72 5.42
N GLN A 288 -18.72 18.39 6.02
CA GLN A 288 -18.84 19.84 5.88
C GLN A 288 -17.72 20.55 6.63
N MET A 289 -17.34 21.73 6.16
CA MET A 289 -16.29 22.53 6.79
C MET A 289 -16.61 22.84 8.27
N GLU A 290 -17.86 23.07 8.60
CA GLU A 290 -18.30 23.35 9.97
C GLU A 290 -18.02 22.18 10.92
N GLU A 291 -18.24 20.96 10.45
CA GLU A 291 -17.94 19.74 11.20
C GLU A 291 -16.44 19.57 11.40
N PHE A 292 -15.67 19.78 10.34
CA PHE A 292 -14.21 19.75 10.39
C PHE A 292 -13.66 20.81 11.34
N TYR A 293 -14.18 22.02 11.26
CA TYR A 293 -13.82 23.13 12.14
C TYR A 293 -14.02 22.74 13.61
N ALA A 294 -15.19 22.25 13.95
CA ALA A 294 -15.51 21.86 15.33
C ALA A 294 -14.59 20.77 15.86
N ALA A 295 -14.23 19.80 15.02
CA ALA A 295 -13.42 18.65 15.42
C ALA A 295 -11.90 18.93 15.43
N ALA A 296 -11.41 19.74 14.49
CA ALA A 296 -9.97 19.86 14.20
C ALA A 296 -9.35 21.18 14.65
N LYS A 297 -10.14 22.14 15.06
CA LYS A 297 -9.67 23.49 15.44
C LYS A 297 -8.57 23.44 16.50
N GLU A 298 -8.68 22.57 17.48
CA GLU A 298 -7.73 22.43 18.58
C GLU A 298 -6.67 21.33 18.36
N SER A 299 -6.68 20.68 17.17
CA SER A 299 -5.66 19.68 16.84
C SER A 299 -4.27 20.30 16.87
N ASP A 300 -3.30 19.55 17.41
CA ASP A 300 -1.92 20.01 17.53
C ASP A 300 -1.24 20.14 16.17
N TYR A 301 -1.56 19.23 15.25
CA TYR A 301 -0.96 19.14 13.92
C TYR A 301 -2.02 18.99 12.85
N LEU A 302 -1.75 19.59 11.69
CA LEU A 302 -2.53 19.37 10.46
C LEU A 302 -1.61 18.80 9.40
N ILE A 303 -2.02 17.70 8.78
CA ILE A 303 -1.31 17.09 7.67
C ILE A 303 -2.21 17.15 6.44
N TYR A 304 -1.81 17.94 5.45
CA TYR A 304 -2.55 18.09 4.20
C TYR A 304 -2.18 16.97 3.24
N ASN A 305 -3.21 16.30 2.73
CA ASN A 305 -3.09 15.20 1.78
C ASN A 305 -3.01 15.75 0.35
N SER A 306 -1.86 15.65 -0.30
CA SER A 306 -1.62 16.20 -1.63
C SER A 306 -2.12 15.31 -2.79
N THR A 307 -2.67 14.14 -2.51
CA THR A 307 -2.91 13.09 -3.52
C THR A 307 -3.88 13.52 -4.61
N ILE A 308 -4.95 14.23 -4.26
CA ILE A 308 -6.04 14.54 -5.19
C ILE A 308 -5.82 15.90 -5.87
N ASP A 309 -5.57 16.92 -5.08
CA ASP A 309 -5.54 18.32 -5.54
C ASP A 309 -4.13 18.86 -5.75
N GLY A 310 -3.12 18.02 -5.48
CA GLY A 310 -1.72 18.40 -5.58
C GLY A 310 -1.15 19.00 -4.31
N GLU A 311 0.14 19.28 -4.37
CA GLU A 311 0.90 19.82 -3.24
C GLU A 311 0.59 21.29 -3.02
N ILE A 312 0.58 21.68 -1.76
CA ILE A 312 0.60 23.10 -1.34
C ILE A 312 1.91 23.34 -0.57
N HIS A 313 2.41 24.57 -0.61
CA HIS A 313 3.74 24.87 -0.06
C HIS A 313 3.72 25.95 1.02
N SER A 314 2.60 26.64 1.21
CA SER A 314 2.49 27.72 2.18
C SER A 314 1.14 27.70 2.92
N ILE A 315 1.14 28.31 4.09
CA ILE A 315 -0.08 28.57 4.86
C ILE A 315 -1.05 29.42 4.02
N SER A 316 -0.51 30.39 3.26
CA SER A 316 -1.30 31.24 2.38
C SER A 316 -2.10 30.44 1.35
N GLU A 317 -1.47 29.40 0.74
CA GLU A 317 -2.15 28.50 -0.20
C GLU A 317 -3.26 27.71 0.49
N LEU A 318 -3.01 27.23 1.70
CA LEU A 318 -4.03 26.53 2.49
C LEU A 318 -5.23 27.44 2.80
N LEU A 319 -4.96 28.66 3.25
CA LEU A 319 -6.01 29.63 3.60
C LEU A 319 -6.77 30.12 2.38
N ALA A 320 -6.16 30.10 1.19
CA ALA A 320 -6.86 30.37 -0.06
C ALA A 320 -7.93 29.33 -0.36
N LYS A 321 -7.69 28.07 0.03
CA LYS A 321 -8.66 26.99 -0.11
C LYS A 321 -9.79 27.06 0.94
N ALA A 322 -9.44 27.46 2.17
CA ALA A 322 -10.39 27.53 3.28
C ALA A 322 -9.93 28.62 4.29
N PRO A 323 -10.41 29.86 4.12
CA PRO A 323 -9.99 30.97 5.00
C PRO A 323 -10.28 30.77 6.49
N VAL A 324 -11.28 29.96 6.82
CA VAL A 324 -11.67 29.68 8.22
C VAL A 324 -10.57 28.95 8.98
N LEU A 325 -9.62 28.28 8.28
CA LEU A 325 -8.53 27.56 8.91
C LEU A 325 -7.54 28.50 9.62
N LYS A 326 -7.61 29.79 9.37
CA LYS A 326 -6.76 30.80 10.09
C LYS A 326 -6.93 30.72 11.60
N ASP A 327 -8.09 30.31 12.08
CA ASP A 327 -8.42 30.21 13.50
C ASP A 327 -7.90 28.94 14.16
N PHE A 328 -7.36 28.01 13.37
CA PHE A 328 -6.89 26.72 13.88
C PHE A 328 -5.60 26.87 14.68
N LYS A 329 -5.55 26.20 15.83
CA LYS A 329 -4.38 26.17 16.71
C LYS A 329 -3.11 25.82 15.95
N ALA A 330 -3.16 24.76 15.12
CA ALA A 330 -2.00 24.29 14.36
C ALA A 330 -1.53 25.34 13.33
N VAL A 331 -2.45 26.05 12.69
CA VAL A 331 -2.12 27.10 11.73
C VAL A 331 -1.40 28.26 12.44
N GLN A 332 -1.94 28.69 13.58
CA GLN A 332 -1.35 29.77 14.37
C GLN A 332 0.03 29.41 14.93
N ALA A 333 0.24 28.13 15.26
CA ALA A 333 1.51 27.62 15.76
C ALA A 333 2.50 27.25 14.65
N GLY A 334 2.08 27.25 13.38
CA GLY A 334 2.91 26.82 12.27
C GLY A 334 3.09 25.31 12.15
N ASN A 335 2.23 24.53 12.80
CA ASN A 335 2.31 23.05 12.79
C ASN A 335 1.45 22.46 11.68
N VAL A 336 1.70 22.88 10.45
CA VAL A 336 0.97 22.40 9.26
C VAL A 336 1.98 21.81 8.27
N TRP A 337 1.70 20.59 7.87
CA TRP A 337 2.57 19.80 7.02
C TRP A 337 1.79 19.31 5.78
N CYS A 338 2.51 18.99 4.72
CA CYS A 338 1.91 18.46 3.49
C CYS A 338 2.66 17.23 3.05
N THR A 339 1.94 16.26 2.50
CA THR A 339 2.53 15.05 1.93
C THR A 339 3.14 15.36 0.56
N THR A 340 4.25 14.67 0.23
CA THR A 340 4.80 14.72 -1.13
C THR A 340 3.88 13.97 -2.09
N LYS A 341 3.86 14.41 -3.36
CA LYS A 341 2.98 13.86 -4.40
C LYS A 341 3.25 12.37 -4.71
N ASN A 342 4.46 11.88 -4.45
CA ASN A 342 4.87 10.51 -4.72
C ASN A 342 4.53 9.52 -3.62
N LEU A 343 4.09 9.98 -2.45
CA LEU A 343 3.87 9.14 -1.26
C LEU A 343 3.04 7.88 -1.57
N TYR A 344 1.92 8.03 -2.26
CA TYR A 344 0.99 6.92 -2.47
C TYR A 344 1.46 5.93 -3.53
N GLN A 345 2.28 6.37 -4.48
CA GLN A 345 2.87 5.46 -5.45
C GLN A 345 4.05 4.69 -4.87
N GLU A 346 4.77 5.30 -3.94
CA GLU A 346 5.87 4.63 -3.23
C GLU A 346 5.32 3.84 -2.05
N SER A 347 4.71 2.71 -2.36
CA SER A 347 4.06 1.85 -1.36
C SER A 347 5.01 1.29 -0.30
N MET A 348 6.32 1.25 -0.60
CA MET A 348 7.36 0.86 0.36
C MET A 348 7.85 2.03 1.20
N SER A 349 7.08 3.12 1.26
CA SER A 349 7.37 4.33 2.03
C SER A 349 6.91 4.27 3.49
N VAL A 350 6.19 3.23 3.90
CA VAL A 350 5.52 3.17 5.22
C VAL A 350 6.50 3.42 6.37
N GLY A 351 7.66 2.77 6.37
CA GLY A 351 8.67 2.96 7.41
C GLY A 351 9.17 4.39 7.49
N ALA A 352 9.52 4.99 6.35
CA ALA A 352 9.97 6.39 6.28
C ALA A 352 8.86 7.36 6.70
N MET A 353 7.61 7.08 6.32
CA MET A 353 6.47 7.91 6.73
C MET A 353 6.22 7.83 8.24
N LEU A 354 6.36 6.64 8.84
CA LEU A 354 6.30 6.48 10.29
C LEU A 354 7.38 7.32 10.99
N GLU A 355 8.60 7.31 10.47
CA GLU A 355 9.70 8.10 11.01
C GLU A 355 9.43 9.61 10.85
N ASP A 356 8.89 10.04 9.71
CA ASP A 356 8.51 11.44 9.47
C ASP A 356 7.46 11.92 10.49
N ILE A 357 6.38 11.14 10.64
CA ILE A 357 5.29 11.50 11.59
C ILE A 357 5.81 11.52 13.02
N HIS A 358 6.60 10.52 13.40
CA HIS A 358 7.20 10.46 14.73
C HIS A 358 8.10 11.67 15.01
N ALA A 359 8.92 12.06 14.04
CA ALA A 359 9.79 13.23 14.15
C ALA A 359 8.99 14.53 14.39
N ILE A 360 7.89 14.71 13.65
CA ILE A 360 6.99 15.84 13.81
C ILE A 360 6.42 15.86 15.22
N PHE A 361 5.91 14.73 15.70
CA PHE A 361 5.34 14.62 17.05
C PHE A 361 6.38 14.83 18.17
N SER A 362 7.64 14.61 17.84
CA SER A 362 8.78 14.87 18.74
C SER A 362 9.30 16.31 18.67
N GLY A 363 8.64 17.17 17.89
CA GLY A 363 8.95 18.59 17.81
C GLY A 363 9.87 19.00 16.66
N SER A 364 10.20 18.10 15.74
CA SER A 364 11.01 18.45 14.56
C SER A 364 10.30 19.51 13.71
N GLN A 365 11.08 20.46 13.20
CA GLN A 365 10.64 21.50 12.28
C GLN A 365 11.24 21.30 10.88
N GLU A 366 12.01 20.24 10.69
CA GLU A 366 12.68 19.93 9.43
C GLU A 366 11.80 19.05 8.54
N ASP A 367 11.95 19.23 7.23
CA ASP A 367 11.27 18.39 6.24
C ASP A 367 11.78 16.95 6.33
N GLY A 368 10.85 16.01 6.27
CA GLY A 368 11.14 14.59 6.19
C GLY A 368 11.24 14.11 4.74
N THR A 369 11.15 12.80 4.57
CA THR A 369 11.15 12.17 3.24
C THR A 369 9.84 12.42 2.50
N TYR A 370 8.72 12.31 3.20
CA TYR A 370 7.37 12.39 2.61
C TYR A 370 6.49 13.48 3.20
N LEU A 371 6.96 14.16 4.23
CA LEU A 371 6.25 15.29 4.85
C LEU A 371 7.16 16.50 4.87
N TYR A 372 6.63 17.64 4.41
CA TYR A 372 7.34 18.91 4.50
C TYR A 372 6.45 19.95 5.16
N LYS A 373 7.09 20.87 5.87
CA LYS A 373 6.40 21.94 6.61
C LYS A 373 5.97 23.04 5.65
N LEU A 374 4.73 23.51 5.79
CA LEU A 374 4.26 24.67 5.02
C LEU A 374 4.99 25.94 5.48
N GLN A 375 5.37 26.75 4.50
CA GLN A 375 5.97 28.06 4.76
C GLN A 375 4.92 29.03 5.29
N SER A 376 5.34 29.90 6.18
CA SER A 376 4.46 30.91 6.78
C SER A 376 4.02 31.99 5.79
#